data_371f5176e9a3a31a848ec987fe54a01a
#
_entry.id   371f5176e9a3a31a848ec987fe54a01a
#
_cell.length_a   1.000
_cell.length_b   1.000
_cell.length_c   1.000
_cell.angle_alpha   90.00
_cell.angle_beta   90.00
_cell.angle_gamma   90.00
#
_symmetry.space_group_name_H-M   'P 1'
#
loop_
_entity.id
_entity.type
_entity.pdbx_description
1 polymer ?
#
loop_
_entity_poly.entity_id
_entity_poly.type
_entity_poly.pdbx_seq_one_letter_code
_entity_poly.pdbx_strand_id
1 'polypeptide(L)'
;EYGQWPFPRKDLAEEVHRLYSHGAGLVIMPMLFADEDRFGGDEAFTQMLLETPTLIGQVPATITDGNPVTRGVAAVGASWEGWLYKYGGAIGPLKSFADAAYGVGMLIVSPEADGVVRRVPLVVDIEGVIYPSMSMEIIRAASGDISYQIKTGAAGVEALRIPKYGKQITDANGNLWVDF
;
A
#
# COMPACT_ATOMS: atom_id res chain seq x y z
N GLU A 1 7.09 3.54 -30.17
CA GLU A 1 7.19 2.21 -29.51
C GLU A 1 7.90 2.39 -28.18
N TYR A 2 7.29 1.90 -27.08
CA TYR A 2 7.78 2.14 -25.71
C TYR A 2 8.97 1.23 -25.32
N GLY A 3 9.44 0.34 -26.19
CA GLY A 3 10.55 -0.55 -25.91
C GLY A 3 10.17 -1.72 -25.00
N GLN A 4 11.17 -2.25 -24.30
CA GLN A 4 11.04 -3.41 -23.42
C GLN A 4 10.98 -2.96 -21.94
N TRP A 5 10.14 -3.61 -21.14
CA TRP A 5 10.11 -3.42 -19.68
C TRP A 5 11.48 -3.76 -19.04
N PRO A 6 11.94 -3.02 -18.02
CA PRO A 6 11.29 -1.86 -17.39
C PRO A 6 11.42 -0.58 -18.22
N PHE A 7 10.32 0.19 -18.28
CA PHE A 7 10.32 1.50 -18.92
C PHE A 7 11.06 2.54 -18.09
N PRO A 8 11.68 3.56 -18.74
CA PRO A 8 12.23 4.72 -18.05
C PRO A 8 11.16 5.38 -17.15
N ARG A 9 11.53 5.83 -15.97
CA ARG A 9 10.57 6.48 -15.06
C ARG A 9 10.01 7.77 -15.61
N LYS A 10 10.75 8.46 -16.44
CA LYS A 10 10.24 9.62 -17.19
C LYS A 10 9.04 9.26 -18.05
N ASP A 11 9.10 8.14 -18.77
CA ASP A 11 8.00 7.70 -19.64
C ASP A 11 6.78 7.30 -18.80
N LEU A 12 6.99 6.63 -17.64
CA LEU A 12 5.92 6.33 -16.69
C LEU A 12 5.27 7.60 -16.15
N ALA A 13 6.05 8.63 -15.82
CA ALA A 13 5.53 9.92 -15.38
C ALA A 13 4.67 10.60 -16.47
N GLU A 14 5.12 10.59 -17.71
CA GLU A 14 4.35 11.12 -18.84
C GLU A 14 3.02 10.38 -19.03
N GLU A 15 3.01 9.05 -18.93
CA GLU A 15 1.78 8.26 -19.02
C GLU A 15 0.80 8.55 -17.88
N VAL A 16 1.28 8.72 -16.65
CA VAL A 16 0.43 9.12 -15.53
C VAL A 16 -0.18 10.49 -15.77
N HIS A 17 0.58 11.48 -16.24
CA HIS A 17 0.04 12.79 -16.61
C HIS A 17 -1.02 12.70 -17.72
N ARG A 18 -0.83 11.81 -18.70
CA ARG A 18 -1.86 11.56 -19.74
C ARG A 18 -3.14 10.99 -19.14
N LEU A 19 -3.05 10.03 -18.21
CA LEU A 19 -4.23 9.50 -17.52
C LEU A 19 -5.00 10.61 -16.81
N TYR A 20 -4.31 11.51 -16.10
CA TYR A 20 -4.96 12.67 -15.46
C TYR A 20 -5.55 13.64 -16.45
N SER A 21 -4.92 13.90 -17.58
CA SER A 21 -5.48 14.74 -18.65
C SER A 21 -6.76 14.17 -19.27
N HIS A 22 -6.98 12.85 -19.13
CA HIS A 22 -8.20 12.15 -19.56
C HIS A 22 -9.20 11.93 -18.41
N GLY A 23 -8.98 12.56 -17.25
CA GLY A 23 -9.95 12.59 -16.15
C GLY A 23 -9.76 11.50 -15.07
N ALA A 24 -8.60 10.85 -15.00
CA ALA A 24 -8.31 9.98 -13.87
C ALA A 24 -8.29 10.80 -12.57
N GLY A 25 -8.98 10.33 -11.53
CA GLY A 25 -8.99 10.97 -10.21
C GLY A 25 -7.97 10.38 -9.23
N LEU A 26 -7.52 9.16 -9.50
CA LEU A 26 -6.52 8.43 -8.72
C LEU A 26 -5.83 7.42 -9.63
N VAL A 27 -4.51 7.35 -9.60
CA VAL A 27 -3.72 6.35 -10.30
C VAL A 27 -3.05 5.41 -9.29
N ILE A 28 -3.11 4.12 -9.54
CA ILE A 28 -2.49 3.10 -8.70
C ILE A 28 -1.40 2.41 -9.51
N MET A 29 -0.17 2.49 -9.04
CA MET A 29 0.98 1.78 -9.58
C MET A 29 1.44 0.72 -8.56
N PRO A 30 0.92 -0.51 -8.62
CA PRO A 30 1.26 -1.56 -7.66
C PRO A 30 2.65 -2.13 -7.95
N MET A 31 3.66 -1.28 -7.88
CA MET A 31 5.06 -1.57 -8.18
C MET A 31 5.94 -1.01 -7.08
N LEU A 32 7.04 -1.71 -6.80
CA LEU A 32 8.10 -1.26 -5.92
C LEU A 32 9.15 -0.46 -6.73
N PHE A 33 9.51 0.71 -6.25
CA PHE A 33 10.54 1.58 -6.81
C PHE A 33 11.66 1.79 -5.79
N ALA A 34 12.39 0.72 -5.47
CA ALA A 34 13.43 0.73 -4.44
C ALA A 34 14.78 1.27 -4.94
N ASP A 35 15.10 1.06 -6.21
CA ASP A 35 16.37 1.43 -6.82
C ASP A 35 16.23 2.67 -7.70
N GLU A 36 17.35 3.37 -7.94
CA GLU A 36 17.41 4.49 -8.88
C GLU A 36 17.17 4.03 -10.34
N ASP A 37 16.56 4.91 -11.12
CA ASP A 37 16.38 4.65 -12.56
C ASP A 37 17.70 4.75 -13.32
N ARG A 38 18.11 3.66 -13.92
CA ARG A 38 19.31 3.62 -14.79
C ARG A 38 19.27 4.61 -15.96
N PHE A 39 18.10 5.14 -16.29
CA PHE A 39 17.88 6.12 -17.36
C PHE A 39 17.73 7.56 -16.84
N GLY A 40 17.83 7.78 -15.52
CA GLY A 40 17.84 9.11 -14.91
C GLY A 40 16.46 9.78 -14.81
N GLY A 41 15.37 9.01 -14.77
CA GLY A 41 14.00 9.54 -14.74
C GLY A 41 13.44 9.84 -13.35
N ASP A 42 14.19 9.70 -12.27
CA ASP A 42 13.71 9.79 -10.88
C ASP A 42 13.16 11.17 -10.51
N GLU A 43 13.81 12.23 -10.98
CA GLU A 43 13.35 13.60 -10.72
C GLU A 43 11.98 13.86 -11.36
N ALA A 44 11.82 13.47 -12.63
CA ALA A 44 10.55 13.61 -13.35
C ALA A 44 9.44 12.79 -12.69
N PHE A 45 9.75 11.58 -12.21
CA PHE A 45 8.81 10.72 -11.52
C PHE A 45 8.43 11.28 -10.14
N THR A 46 9.40 11.83 -9.39
CA THR A 46 9.15 12.53 -8.12
C THR A 46 8.21 13.71 -8.33
N GLN A 47 8.46 14.52 -9.35
CA GLN A 47 7.62 15.68 -9.66
C GLN A 47 6.20 15.26 -10.03
N MET A 48 6.03 14.22 -10.83
CA MET A 48 4.71 13.64 -11.14
C MET A 48 3.97 13.20 -9.87
N LEU A 49 4.65 12.52 -8.93
CA LEU A 49 4.06 12.09 -7.66
C LEU A 49 3.58 13.26 -6.80
N LEU A 50 4.31 14.40 -6.80
CA LEU A 50 3.91 15.61 -6.10
C LEU A 50 2.69 16.30 -6.73
N GLU A 51 2.54 16.20 -8.04
CA GLU A 51 1.49 16.88 -8.81
C GLU A 51 0.20 16.06 -8.91
N THR A 52 0.28 14.75 -8.70
CA THR A 52 -0.82 13.84 -8.98
C THR A 52 -1.14 12.90 -7.80
N PRO A 53 -2.42 12.64 -7.48
CA PRO A 53 -2.81 11.63 -6.49
C PRO A 53 -2.47 10.21 -6.96
N THR A 54 -1.19 9.83 -6.86
CA THR A 54 -0.70 8.52 -7.31
C THR A 54 -0.24 7.67 -6.13
N LEU A 55 -0.69 6.41 -6.08
CA LEU A 55 -0.26 5.41 -5.11
C LEU A 55 0.81 4.51 -5.70
N ILE A 56 1.82 4.18 -4.89
CA ILE A 56 2.89 3.25 -5.24
C ILE A 56 2.98 2.11 -4.24
N GLY A 57 3.75 1.06 -4.57
CA GLY A 57 3.87 -0.14 -3.76
C GLY A 57 5.11 -0.19 -2.89
N GLN A 58 5.01 -0.97 -1.83
CA GLN A 58 6.11 -1.48 -0.99
C GLN A 58 5.82 -2.95 -0.67
N VAL A 59 6.82 -3.71 -0.24
CA VAL A 59 6.67 -5.14 0.00
C VAL A 59 7.14 -5.55 1.39
N PRO A 60 6.50 -6.53 2.04
CA PRO A 60 7.01 -7.10 3.27
C PRO A 60 8.29 -7.90 2.99
N ALA A 61 9.22 -7.92 3.95
CA ALA A 61 10.51 -8.56 3.84
C ALA A 61 10.97 -9.15 5.19
N THR A 62 12.13 -9.80 5.20
CA THR A 62 12.77 -10.28 6.44
C THR A 62 13.55 -9.19 7.17
N ILE A 63 14.00 -8.19 6.44
CA ILE A 63 14.72 -7.01 6.94
C ILE A 63 14.14 -5.76 6.30
N THR A 64 14.28 -4.64 6.99
CA THR A 64 13.87 -3.34 6.45
C THR A 64 14.96 -2.76 5.55
N ASP A 65 14.57 -2.29 4.36
CA ASP A 65 15.41 -1.60 3.40
C ASP A 65 14.62 -0.48 2.68
N GLY A 66 15.33 0.51 2.16
CA GLY A 66 14.73 1.68 1.55
C GLY A 66 13.96 2.53 2.58
N ASN A 67 12.83 3.06 2.16
CA ASN A 67 12.02 3.97 3.00
C ASN A 67 10.56 3.50 3.08
N PRO A 68 10.25 2.44 3.84
CA PRO A 68 8.89 1.97 4.02
C PRO A 68 8.03 3.06 4.68
N VAL A 69 6.82 3.22 4.17
CA VAL A 69 5.88 4.24 4.63
C VAL A 69 4.69 3.58 5.29
N THR A 70 4.36 4.03 6.50
CA THR A 70 3.07 3.75 7.12
C THR A 70 2.36 5.04 7.49
N ARG A 71 1.05 4.97 7.60
CA ARG A 71 0.23 6.08 8.11
C ARG A 71 -0.29 5.72 9.49
N GLY A 72 -0.59 6.73 10.29
CA GLY A 72 -1.10 6.51 11.63
C GLY A 72 -2.36 5.65 11.63
N VAL A 73 -2.30 4.56 12.39
CA VAL A 73 -3.42 3.67 12.64
C VAL A 73 -3.87 3.85 14.09
N ALA A 74 -5.11 4.23 14.29
CA ALA A 74 -5.70 4.27 15.63
C ALA A 74 -6.19 2.86 16.00
N ALA A 75 -5.53 2.22 16.97
CA ALA A 75 -5.94 0.94 17.50
C ALA A 75 -6.91 1.14 18.68
N VAL A 76 -8.02 0.41 18.66
CA VAL A 76 -9.05 0.44 19.71
C VAL A 76 -9.34 -0.98 20.17
N GLY A 77 -9.29 -1.23 21.49
CA GLY A 77 -9.57 -2.53 22.08
C GLY A 77 -8.32 -3.24 22.61
N ALA A 78 -8.24 -4.55 22.41
CA ALA A 78 -7.11 -5.37 22.85
C ALA A 78 -5.88 -5.19 21.94
N SER A 79 -4.74 -5.79 22.32
CA SER A 79 -3.56 -5.79 21.43
C SER A 79 -3.84 -6.59 20.15
N TRP A 80 -3.30 -6.12 19.02
CA TRP A 80 -3.28 -6.87 17.75
C TRP A 80 -2.11 -7.84 17.67
N GLU A 81 -1.17 -7.77 18.59
CA GLU A 81 0.01 -8.62 18.61
C GLU A 81 -0.37 -10.10 18.63
N GLY A 82 0.26 -10.87 17.74
CA GLY A 82 -0.01 -12.29 17.57
C GLY A 82 -1.22 -12.62 16.68
N TRP A 83 -2.00 -11.64 16.23
CA TRP A 83 -3.12 -11.84 15.31
C TRP A 83 -2.81 -11.47 13.87
N LEU A 84 -2.15 -10.34 13.63
CA LEU A 84 -1.78 -9.92 12.30
C LEU A 84 -0.62 -10.75 11.75
N TYR A 85 -0.54 -10.89 10.42
CA TYR A 85 0.64 -11.43 9.75
C TYR A 85 1.85 -10.56 10.08
N LYS A 86 2.91 -11.21 10.60
CA LYS A 86 4.09 -10.53 11.10
C LYS A 86 5.27 -10.74 10.15
N TYR A 87 5.96 -9.65 9.83
CA TYR A 87 7.17 -9.67 9.03
C TYR A 87 8.31 -8.99 9.79
N GLY A 88 9.55 -9.41 9.50
CA GLY A 88 10.76 -8.86 10.13
C GLY A 88 11.20 -7.53 9.55
N GLY A 89 10.58 -7.06 8.47
CA GLY A 89 10.91 -5.80 7.83
C GLY A 89 10.06 -5.55 6.59
N ALA A 90 10.37 -4.46 5.89
CA ALA A 90 9.75 -4.10 4.62
C ALA A 90 10.77 -3.46 3.68
N ILE A 91 10.60 -3.64 2.37
CA ILE A 91 11.33 -2.89 1.35
C ILE A 91 10.43 -1.76 0.86
N GLY A 92 10.88 -0.54 1.11
CA GLY A 92 10.18 0.69 0.70
C GLY A 92 10.74 1.29 -0.57
N PRO A 93 10.06 2.30 -1.14
CA PRO A 93 10.53 3.03 -2.31
C PRO A 93 11.72 3.93 -1.98
N LEU A 94 12.32 4.53 -3.00
CA LEU A 94 13.28 5.62 -2.84
C LEU A 94 12.69 6.73 -1.96
N LYS A 95 13.53 7.39 -1.17
CA LYS A 95 13.07 8.43 -0.23
C LYS A 95 12.28 9.55 -0.91
N SER A 96 12.73 10.02 -2.06
CA SER A 96 12.03 11.05 -2.84
C SER A 96 10.61 10.62 -3.20
N PHE A 97 10.40 9.34 -3.52
CA PHE A 97 9.08 8.79 -3.85
C PHE A 97 8.23 8.54 -2.61
N ALA A 98 8.86 8.06 -1.52
CA ALA A 98 8.19 7.87 -0.24
C ALA A 98 7.57 9.18 0.28
N ASP A 99 8.33 10.28 0.13
CA ASP A 99 7.92 11.62 0.56
C ASP A 99 6.88 12.27 -0.40
N ALA A 100 6.94 11.97 -1.69
CA ALA A 100 6.13 12.59 -2.72
C ALA A 100 4.80 11.87 -3.00
N ALA A 101 4.76 10.55 -2.84
CA ALA A 101 3.59 9.75 -3.19
C ALA A 101 2.35 10.10 -2.34
N TYR A 102 1.19 10.14 -2.98
CA TYR A 102 -0.10 10.36 -2.30
C TYR A 102 -0.40 9.25 -1.27
N GLY A 103 0.11 8.04 -1.51
CA GLY A 103 0.12 6.94 -0.56
C GLY A 103 1.01 5.79 -1.03
N VAL A 104 1.42 4.97 -0.05
CA VAL A 104 2.25 3.79 -0.27
C VAL A 104 1.58 2.60 0.41
N GLY A 105 1.21 1.58 -0.37
CA GLY A 105 0.50 0.41 0.14
C GLY A 105 1.35 -0.86 0.06
N MET A 106 1.17 -1.76 1.05
CA MET A 106 1.81 -3.08 1.03
C MET A 106 1.25 -3.95 -0.09
N LEU A 107 2.13 -4.46 -0.94
CA LEU A 107 1.83 -5.47 -1.96
C LEU A 107 1.91 -6.84 -1.30
N ILE A 108 0.78 -7.33 -0.84
CA ILE A 108 0.69 -8.57 -0.06
C ILE A 108 -0.19 -9.55 -0.82
N VAL A 109 0.32 -10.74 -1.02
CA VAL A 109 -0.43 -11.90 -1.50
C VAL A 109 -0.21 -13.04 -0.52
N SER A 110 -1.30 -13.62 -0.01
CA SER A 110 -1.26 -14.78 0.88
C SER A 110 -2.10 -15.91 0.27
N PRO A 111 -1.54 -16.70 -0.65
CA PRO A 111 -2.25 -17.84 -1.21
C PRO A 111 -2.47 -18.91 -0.12
N GLU A 112 -3.60 -19.61 -0.21
CA GLU A 112 -3.86 -20.77 0.62
C GLU A 112 -3.04 -22.00 0.15
N ALA A 113 -3.12 -23.10 0.87
CA ALA A 113 -2.33 -24.31 0.58
C ALA A 113 -2.53 -24.89 -0.83
N ASP A 114 -3.67 -24.59 -1.46
CA ASP A 114 -3.99 -24.96 -2.85
C ASP A 114 -3.55 -23.92 -3.88
N GLY A 115 -2.87 -22.85 -3.46
CA GLY A 115 -2.40 -21.76 -4.33
C GLY A 115 -3.45 -20.71 -4.67
N VAL A 116 -4.68 -20.84 -4.20
CA VAL A 116 -5.77 -19.89 -4.49
C VAL A 116 -5.78 -18.79 -3.42
N VAL A 117 -5.87 -17.54 -3.86
CA VAL A 117 -6.00 -16.38 -2.96
C VAL A 117 -7.49 -16.16 -2.67
N ARG A 118 -7.96 -16.55 -1.49
CA ARG A 118 -9.34 -16.34 -1.04
C ARG A 118 -9.45 -15.26 0.01
N ARG A 119 -8.35 -14.88 0.63
CA ARG A 119 -8.29 -13.85 1.67
C ARG A 119 -7.20 -12.86 1.37
N VAL A 120 -7.50 -11.60 1.61
CA VAL A 120 -6.55 -10.50 1.42
C VAL A 120 -6.30 -9.82 2.77
N PRO A 121 -5.07 -9.82 3.28
CA PRO A 121 -4.73 -9.04 4.45
C PRO A 121 -4.98 -7.57 4.20
N LEU A 122 -5.74 -6.92 5.05
CA LEU A 122 -5.97 -5.47 4.95
C LEU A 122 -4.86 -4.67 5.62
N VAL A 123 -4.23 -5.26 6.62
CA VAL A 123 -3.07 -4.71 7.34
C VAL A 123 -2.11 -5.82 7.73
N VAL A 124 -0.86 -5.47 7.96
CA VAL A 124 0.19 -6.37 8.50
C VAL A 124 0.97 -5.69 9.62
N ASP A 125 1.60 -6.50 10.46
CA ASP A 125 2.54 -6.07 11.50
C ASP A 125 3.97 -6.20 10.98
N ILE A 126 4.70 -5.09 10.97
CA ILE A 126 6.13 -5.05 10.67
C ILE A 126 6.83 -4.45 11.88
N GLU A 127 7.57 -5.28 12.62
CA GLU A 127 8.32 -4.87 13.81
C GLU A 127 7.47 -4.12 14.86
N GLY A 128 6.20 -4.51 15.04
CA GLY A 128 5.27 -3.87 15.98
C GLY A 128 4.56 -2.62 15.43
N VAL A 129 4.72 -2.33 14.15
CA VAL A 129 4.06 -1.21 13.46
C VAL A 129 3.08 -1.75 12.42
N ILE A 130 1.86 -1.20 12.40
CA ILE A 130 0.83 -1.60 11.45
C ILE A 130 1.04 -0.89 10.10
N TYR A 131 1.13 -1.69 9.04
CA TYR A 131 1.21 -1.20 7.65
C TYR A 131 -0.05 -1.59 6.89
N PRO A 132 -0.70 -0.64 6.18
CA PRO A 132 -1.86 -0.93 5.37
C PRO A 132 -1.49 -1.65 4.08
N SER A 133 -2.36 -2.55 3.63
CA SER A 133 -2.26 -3.12 2.27
C SER A 133 -2.55 -2.07 1.20
N MET A 134 -2.18 -2.36 -0.04
CA MET A 134 -2.53 -1.51 -1.19
C MET A 134 -4.05 -1.30 -1.30
N SER A 135 -4.85 -2.32 -1.03
CA SER A 135 -6.32 -2.22 -1.05
C SER A 135 -6.85 -1.21 -0.05
N MET A 136 -6.29 -1.19 1.16
CA MET A 136 -6.66 -0.20 2.18
C MET A 136 -6.23 1.21 1.78
N GLU A 137 -5.03 1.38 1.22
CA GLU A 137 -4.54 2.68 0.73
C GLU A 137 -5.40 3.22 -0.41
N ILE A 138 -5.84 2.37 -1.34
CA ILE A 138 -6.76 2.77 -2.43
C ILE A 138 -8.05 3.34 -1.85
N ILE A 139 -8.70 2.65 -0.92
CA ILE A 139 -9.96 3.10 -0.33
C ILE A 139 -9.76 4.37 0.47
N ARG A 140 -8.68 4.46 1.27
CA ARG A 140 -8.34 5.68 2.01
C ARG A 140 -8.18 6.88 1.08
N ALA A 141 -7.36 6.71 0.04
CA ALA A 141 -7.08 7.75 -0.95
C ALA A 141 -8.35 8.19 -1.68
N ALA A 142 -9.14 7.25 -2.19
CA ALA A 142 -10.38 7.52 -2.89
C ALA A 142 -11.44 8.21 -2.01
N SER A 143 -11.44 7.92 -0.69
CA SER A 143 -12.33 8.55 0.28
C SER A 143 -11.83 9.94 0.74
N GLY A 144 -10.61 10.33 0.39
CA GLY A 144 -9.96 11.53 0.89
C GLY A 144 -9.74 11.51 2.41
N ASP A 145 -9.50 10.31 2.96
CA ASP A 145 -9.19 10.13 4.38
C ASP A 145 -7.68 10.15 4.63
N ILE A 146 -7.28 10.43 5.87
CA ILE A 146 -5.88 10.56 6.28
C ILE A 146 -5.39 9.42 7.18
N SER A 147 -6.30 8.58 7.69
CA SER A 147 -5.99 7.56 8.70
C SER A 147 -6.88 6.32 8.60
N TYR A 148 -6.48 5.29 9.33
CA TYR A 148 -7.25 4.07 9.54
C TYR A 148 -7.54 3.87 11.01
N GLN A 149 -8.55 3.05 11.30
CA GLN A 149 -8.84 2.57 12.63
C GLN A 149 -8.91 1.04 12.59
N ILE A 150 -8.24 0.39 13.54
CA ILE A 150 -8.34 -1.05 13.74
C ILE A 150 -9.06 -1.29 15.06
N LYS A 151 -10.07 -2.15 15.04
CA LYS A 151 -10.77 -2.63 16.24
C LYS A 151 -10.37 -4.06 16.52
N THR A 152 -9.90 -4.32 17.73
CA THR A 152 -9.46 -5.63 18.20
C THR A 152 -10.22 -6.03 19.45
N GLY A 153 -10.56 -7.32 19.56
CA GLY A 153 -11.19 -7.94 20.71
C GLY A 153 -10.33 -9.04 21.31
N ALA A 154 -10.91 -9.81 22.22
CA ALA A 154 -10.23 -10.95 22.84
C ALA A 154 -9.92 -12.09 21.85
N ALA A 155 -10.64 -12.17 20.74
CA ALA A 155 -10.49 -13.19 19.70
C ALA A 155 -9.78 -12.68 18.43
N GLY A 156 -9.08 -11.55 18.49
CA GLY A 156 -8.31 -10.98 17.38
C GLY A 156 -8.90 -9.71 16.80
N VAL A 157 -8.57 -9.44 15.53
CA VAL A 157 -9.10 -8.30 14.80
C VAL A 157 -10.59 -8.52 14.52
N GLU A 158 -11.42 -7.53 14.78
CA GLU A 158 -12.84 -7.57 14.50
C GLU A 158 -13.22 -6.77 13.25
N ALA A 159 -12.55 -5.65 13.04
CA ALA A 159 -12.84 -4.77 11.91
C ALA A 159 -11.74 -3.74 11.69
N LEU A 160 -11.66 -3.27 10.43
CA LEU A 160 -10.97 -2.05 10.06
C LEU A 160 -11.99 -0.99 9.64
N ARG A 161 -11.64 0.27 9.85
CA ARG A 161 -12.48 1.40 9.45
C ARG A 161 -11.65 2.48 8.79
N ILE A 162 -12.17 3.00 7.71
CA ILE A 162 -11.75 4.28 7.11
C ILE A 162 -12.88 5.26 7.40
N PRO A 163 -12.66 6.35 8.14
CA PRO A 163 -13.73 7.17 8.71
C PRO A 163 -14.81 7.61 7.72
N LYS A 164 -14.43 8.08 6.53
CA LYS A 164 -15.36 8.54 5.49
C LYS A 164 -15.95 7.42 4.62
N TYR A 165 -15.28 6.27 4.55
CA TYR A 165 -15.76 5.13 3.77
C TYR A 165 -16.69 4.23 4.58
N GLY A 166 -16.29 3.88 5.81
CA GLY A 166 -17.04 2.99 6.67
C GLY A 166 -16.19 1.91 7.32
N LYS A 167 -16.90 0.91 7.90
CA LYS A 167 -16.32 -0.20 8.63
C LYS A 167 -16.37 -1.47 7.79
N GLN A 168 -15.25 -2.17 7.69
CA GLN A 168 -15.11 -3.48 7.10
C GLN A 168 -14.88 -4.53 8.19
N ILE A 169 -15.75 -5.52 8.26
CA ILE A 169 -15.58 -6.70 9.13
C ILE A 169 -14.51 -7.60 8.54
N THR A 170 -13.64 -8.13 9.41
CA THR A 170 -12.52 -8.99 9.02
C THR A 170 -12.58 -10.32 9.77
N ASP A 171 -11.75 -11.28 9.36
CA ASP A 171 -11.42 -12.41 10.24
C ASP A 171 -10.46 -11.95 11.35
N ALA A 172 -10.15 -12.87 12.27
CA ALA A 172 -9.29 -12.58 13.44
C ALA A 172 -7.87 -12.10 13.07
N ASN A 173 -7.42 -12.37 11.87
CA ASN A 173 -6.09 -11.97 11.36
C ASN A 173 -6.12 -10.69 10.50
N GLY A 174 -7.26 -10.00 10.45
CA GLY A 174 -7.42 -8.77 9.69
C GLY A 174 -7.56 -8.98 8.17
N ASN A 175 -8.00 -10.16 7.74
CA ASN A 175 -8.24 -10.45 6.33
C ASN A 175 -9.69 -10.18 5.92
N LEU A 176 -9.83 -9.82 4.66
CA LEU A 176 -11.12 -9.80 3.95
C LEU A 176 -11.22 -11.04 3.06
N TRP A 177 -12.38 -11.71 3.07
CA TRP A 177 -12.70 -12.74 2.12
C TRP A 177 -13.05 -12.14 0.77
N VAL A 178 -12.53 -12.77 -0.30
CA VAL A 178 -12.82 -12.37 -1.68
C VAL A 178 -13.96 -13.24 -2.21
N ASP A 179 -15.02 -12.60 -2.67
CA ASP A 179 -16.11 -13.26 -3.40
C ASP A 179 -15.73 -13.32 -4.89
N PHE A 180 -15.83 -14.52 -5.49
CA PHE A 180 -15.52 -14.76 -6.90
C PHE A 180 -16.78 -14.99 -7.71
#